data_cab96263c1512f9a82a85bdcfcc9794d
#
_entry.id   cab96263c1512f9a82a85bdcfcc9794d
#
_cell.length_a   1.000
_cell.length_b   1.000
_cell.length_c   1.000
_cell.angle_alpha   90.00
_cell.angle_beta   90.00
_cell.angle_gamma   90.00
#
_symmetry.space_group_name_H-M   'P 1'
#
loop_
_entity.id
_entity.type
_entity.pdbx_description
1 polymer ?
#
loop_
_entity_poly.entity_id
_entity_poly.type
_entity_poly.pdbx_seq_one_letter_code
_entity_poly.pdbx_strand_id
1 'polypeptide(L)'
;VLVPVGGGGLIAGVSTYIKEQAPDIEVIGIEADGARSMKAAFEAGGPVKLKQIDKFADGIAVQKVGQLTYEATKKNVETLIGVNEGLISETLIDLYSKQGLVAEPAGAASVAALEVLREYIKGKTICCVISGGNNDINRMPEMEERALIYDGIKHYFIVNFPQRPGALREFVNEILG
;
A
#
# COMPACT_ATOMS: atom_id res chain seq x y z
N VAL A 1 7.75 -11.62 -9.73
CA VAL A 1 6.77 -11.91 -8.66
C VAL A 1 6.66 -10.69 -7.76
N LEU A 2 5.42 -10.24 -7.45
CA LEU A 2 5.15 -9.10 -6.58
C LEU A 2 4.72 -9.61 -5.19
N VAL A 3 5.42 -9.20 -4.14
CA VAL A 3 5.22 -9.73 -2.78
C VAL A 3 5.02 -8.60 -1.79
N PRO A 4 3.91 -8.56 -1.01
CA PRO A 4 3.70 -7.57 0.03
C PRO A 4 4.76 -7.67 1.14
N VAL A 5 5.22 -6.54 1.65
CA VAL A 5 6.31 -6.45 2.63
C VAL A 5 5.88 -5.65 3.85
N GLY A 6 5.79 -6.34 4.99
CA GLY A 6 5.76 -5.73 6.32
C GLY A 6 7.07 -6.00 7.06
N GLY A 7 7.06 -6.88 8.06
CA GLY A 7 8.26 -7.30 8.79
C GLY A 7 9.30 -8.07 7.97
N GLY A 8 8.98 -8.43 6.73
CA GLY A 8 9.86 -9.08 5.78
C GLY A 8 9.82 -10.61 5.78
N GLY A 9 8.99 -11.26 6.62
CA GLY A 9 8.94 -12.72 6.71
C GLY A 9 8.52 -13.39 5.39
N LEU A 10 7.41 -12.92 4.81
CA LEU A 10 6.88 -13.47 3.57
C LEU A 10 7.87 -13.29 2.41
N ILE A 11 8.33 -12.07 2.17
CA ILE A 11 9.22 -11.78 1.05
C ILE A 11 10.58 -12.48 1.21
N ALA A 12 11.13 -12.57 2.42
CA ALA A 12 12.37 -13.29 2.69
C ALA A 12 12.26 -14.77 2.31
N GLY A 13 11.17 -15.44 2.73
CA GLY A 13 10.92 -16.84 2.39
C GLY A 13 10.70 -17.06 0.90
N VAL A 14 9.77 -16.28 0.30
CA VAL A 14 9.44 -16.39 -1.13
C VAL A 14 10.66 -16.09 -2.00
N SER A 15 11.39 -15.01 -1.75
CA SER A 15 12.54 -14.63 -2.57
C SER A 15 13.68 -15.62 -2.45
N THR A 16 13.95 -16.15 -1.25
CA THR A 16 14.98 -17.18 -1.06
C THR A 16 14.67 -18.42 -1.87
N TYR A 17 13.43 -18.92 -1.75
CA TYR A 17 13.02 -20.11 -2.50
C TYR A 17 13.07 -19.89 -4.03
N ILE A 18 12.55 -18.77 -4.50
CA ILE A 18 12.54 -18.44 -5.94
C ILE A 18 13.97 -18.35 -6.47
N LYS A 19 14.87 -17.65 -5.78
CA LYS A 19 16.26 -17.50 -6.23
C LYS A 19 17.07 -18.80 -6.21
N GLU A 20 16.68 -19.76 -5.38
CA GLU A 20 17.27 -21.11 -5.38
C GLU A 20 16.75 -22.00 -6.53
N GLN A 21 15.45 -21.89 -6.87
CA GLN A 21 14.81 -22.77 -7.86
C GLN A 21 14.79 -22.18 -9.27
N ALA A 22 14.66 -20.86 -9.40
CA ALA A 22 14.51 -20.14 -10.66
C ALA A 22 15.14 -18.73 -10.54
N PRO A 23 16.47 -18.61 -10.54
CA PRO A 23 17.19 -17.37 -10.24
C PRO A 23 16.87 -16.23 -11.20
N ASP A 24 16.42 -16.53 -12.42
CA ASP A 24 16.04 -15.54 -13.43
C ASP A 24 14.70 -14.85 -13.15
N ILE A 25 13.90 -15.38 -12.23
CA ILE A 25 12.64 -14.75 -11.83
C ILE A 25 12.93 -13.56 -10.93
N GLU A 26 12.49 -12.39 -11.37
CA GLU A 26 12.57 -11.15 -10.59
C GLU A 26 11.54 -11.15 -9.44
N VAL A 27 11.98 -10.76 -8.25
CA VAL A 27 11.12 -10.58 -7.08
C VAL A 27 11.13 -9.12 -6.67
N ILE A 28 9.95 -8.50 -6.66
CA ILE A 28 9.75 -7.11 -6.27
C ILE A 28 8.94 -7.06 -4.98
N GLY A 29 9.46 -6.34 -4.00
CA GLY A 29 8.76 -6.11 -2.73
C GLY A 29 7.84 -4.91 -2.80
N ILE A 30 6.63 -5.06 -2.26
CA ILE A 30 5.60 -4.03 -2.28
C ILE A 30 5.31 -3.57 -0.85
N GLU A 31 5.49 -2.30 -0.59
CA GLU A 31 5.18 -1.66 0.70
C GLU A 31 4.06 -0.63 0.53
N ALA A 32 3.25 -0.42 1.57
CA ALA A 32 2.36 0.73 1.63
C ALA A 32 3.18 2.01 1.85
N ASP A 33 2.86 3.10 1.16
CA ASP A 33 3.64 4.34 1.19
C ASP A 33 3.81 4.92 2.60
N GLY A 34 2.78 4.79 3.43
CA GLY A 34 2.82 5.24 4.83
C GLY A 34 3.62 4.34 5.77
N ALA A 35 4.19 3.19 5.31
CA ALA A 35 4.88 2.23 6.18
C ALA A 35 6.07 1.54 5.49
N ARG A 36 6.93 2.29 4.80
CA ARG A 36 8.07 1.78 4.01
C ARG A 36 9.28 1.42 4.85
N SER A 37 9.11 0.49 5.78
CA SER A 37 10.14 0.11 6.76
C SER A 37 11.29 -0.70 6.17
N MET A 38 11.04 -1.55 5.18
CA MET A 38 12.09 -2.30 4.48
C MET A 38 12.90 -1.38 3.57
N LYS A 39 12.25 -0.45 2.87
CA LYS A 39 12.93 0.57 2.06
C LYS A 39 13.86 1.43 2.92
N ALA A 40 13.36 1.91 4.06
CA ALA A 40 14.16 2.67 5.01
C ALA A 40 15.36 1.85 5.55
N ALA A 41 15.17 0.56 5.79
CA ALA A 41 16.25 -0.33 6.18
C ALA A 41 17.31 -0.51 5.08
N PHE A 42 16.89 -0.58 3.80
CA PHE A 42 17.81 -0.65 2.65
C PHE A 42 18.67 0.62 2.55
N GLU A 43 18.05 1.77 2.72
CA GLU A 43 18.72 3.08 2.67
C GLU A 43 19.69 3.30 3.83
N ALA A 44 19.31 2.83 5.03
CA ALA A 44 20.13 2.96 6.24
C ALA A 44 21.24 1.90 6.36
N GLY A 45 21.21 0.86 5.50
CA GLY A 45 22.16 -0.28 5.61
C GLY A 45 21.83 -1.26 6.74
N GLY A 46 20.61 -1.21 7.31
CA GLY A 46 20.14 -2.11 8.37
C GLY A 46 18.78 -1.70 8.92
N PRO A 47 18.14 -2.55 9.74
CA PRO A 47 16.82 -2.28 10.30
C PRO A 47 16.76 -1.01 11.16
N VAL A 48 15.99 -0.02 10.71
CA VAL A 48 15.72 1.24 11.44
C VAL A 48 14.26 1.30 11.85
N LYS A 49 13.97 2.06 12.91
CA LYS A 49 12.60 2.29 13.35
C LYS A 49 12.07 3.59 12.76
N LEU A 50 10.99 3.49 11.99
CA LEU A 50 10.24 4.66 11.50
C LEU A 50 9.62 5.41 12.68
N LYS A 51 9.65 6.75 12.64
CA LYS A 51 9.06 7.60 13.68
C LYS A 51 7.54 7.50 13.69
N GLN A 52 6.94 7.47 12.52
CA GLN A 52 5.50 7.42 12.31
C GLN A 52 5.19 6.53 11.10
N ILE A 53 4.07 5.82 11.15
CA ILE A 53 3.54 5.01 10.04
C ILE A 53 2.04 5.22 9.91
N ASP A 54 1.49 5.09 8.71
CA ASP A 54 0.07 4.82 8.51
C ASP A 54 -0.20 3.34 8.78
N LYS A 55 -1.24 3.04 9.56
CA LYS A 55 -1.63 1.68 9.96
C LYS A 55 -2.75 1.10 9.09
N PHE A 56 -3.12 1.76 8.03
CA PHE A 56 -4.23 1.31 7.17
C PHE A 56 -4.03 -0.12 6.68
N ALA A 57 -2.89 -0.42 6.06
CA ALA A 57 -2.52 -1.76 5.62
C ALA A 57 -1.88 -2.56 6.77
N ASP A 58 -2.65 -2.82 7.83
CA ASP A 58 -2.19 -3.34 9.13
C ASP A 58 -1.35 -4.62 9.03
N GLY A 59 -1.67 -5.54 8.10
CA GLY A 59 -0.88 -6.76 7.84
C GLY A 59 0.55 -6.49 7.36
N ILE A 60 0.84 -5.29 6.81
CA ILE A 60 2.18 -4.89 6.37
C ILE A 60 2.68 -3.58 7.00
N ALA A 61 1.87 -2.93 7.83
CA ALA A 61 2.21 -1.66 8.47
C ALA A 61 3.06 -1.88 9.73
N VAL A 62 4.37 -2.03 9.57
CA VAL A 62 5.30 -2.21 10.68
C VAL A 62 6.32 -1.07 10.77
N GLN A 63 6.71 -0.69 11.98
CA GLN A 63 7.69 0.39 12.19
C GLN A 63 9.14 -0.04 11.95
N LYS A 64 9.43 -1.34 12.04
CA LYS A 64 10.79 -1.86 11.93
C LYS A 64 10.76 -3.28 11.40
N VAL A 65 11.60 -3.58 10.43
CA VAL A 65 11.79 -4.95 9.91
C VAL A 65 12.70 -5.79 10.82
N GLY A 66 12.64 -7.10 10.68
CA GLY A 66 13.56 -8.01 11.38
C GLY A 66 14.97 -7.99 10.75
N GLN A 67 16.00 -8.31 11.54
CA GLN A 67 17.38 -8.36 11.05
C GLN A 67 17.55 -9.46 9.99
N LEU A 68 17.14 -10.69 10.31
CA LEU A 68 17.26 -11.83 9.39
C LEU A 68 16.45 -11.65 8.10
N THR A 69 15.24 -11.09 8.22
CA THR A 69 14.37 -10.83 7.07
C THR A 69 14.94 -9.73 6.19
N TYR A 70 15.54 -8.69 6.77
CA TYR A 70 16.26 -7.65 6.04
C TYR A 70 17.42 -8.24 5.23
N GLU A 71 18.28 -9.06 5.86
CA GLU A 71 19.45 -9.66 5.20
C GLU A 71 19.04 -10.54 4.02
N ALA A 72 18.06 -11.42 4.22
CA ALA A 72 17.54 -12.28 3.15
C ALA A 72 16.89 -11.47 2.01
N THR A 73 16.08 -10.45 2.35
CA THR A 73 15.45 -9.59 1.36
C THR A 73 16.49 -8.78 0.58
N LYS A 74 17.48 -8.21 1.27
CA LYS A 74 18.55 -7.43 0.64
C LYS A 74 19.37 -8.24 -0.36
N LYS A 75 19.54 -9.53 -0.10
CA LYS A 75 20.28 -10.45 -0.98
C LYS A 75 19.49 -10.83 -2.23
N ASN A 76 18.17 -11.02 -2.11
CA ASN A 76 17.36 -11.76 -3.09
C ASN A 76 16.35 -10.90 -3.84
N VAL A 77 16.11 -9.66 -3.40
CA VAL A 77 15.04 -8.79 -3.96
C VAL A 77 15.66 -7.65 -4.75
N GLU A 78 15.25 -7.51 -5.98
CA GLU A 78 15.79 -6.53 -6.92
C GLU A 78 15.37 -5.11 -6.57
N THR A 79 14.10 -4.93 -6.17
CA THR A 79 13.58 -3.60 -5.88
C THR A 79 12.43 -3.61 -4.87
N LEU A 80 12.20 -2.46 -4.25
CA LEU A 80 11.08 -2.21 -3.33
C LEU A 80 10.27 -1.03 -3.86
N ILE A 81 8.96 -1.25 -4.03
CA ILE A 81 8.02 -0.26 -4.55
C ILE A 81 7.05 0.15 -3.46
N GLY A 82 6.78 1.43 -3.33
CA GLY A 82 5.70 1.95 -2.52
C GLY A 82 4.41 2.04 -3.32
N VAL A 83 3.29 1.76 -2.66
CA VAL A 83 1.94 1.89 -3.23
C VAL A 83 1.09 2.74 -2.29
N ASN A 84 0.41 3.73 -2.85
CA ASN A 84 -0.48 4.62 -2.10
C ASN A 84 -1.66 3.84 -1.49
N GLU A 85 -2.04 4.16 -0.25
CA GLU A 85 -3.11 3.50 0.47
C GLU A 85 -4.48 3.68 -0.20
N GLY A 86 -4.69 4.78 -0.89
CA GLY A 86 -5.90 5.02 -1.70
C GLY A 86 -5.98 4.05 -2.88
N LEU A 87 -4.89 3.85 -3.62
CA LEU A 87 -4.80 2.86 -4.70
C LEU A 87 -4.99 1.43 -4.18
N ILE A 88 -4.44 1.10 -3.00
CA ILE A 88 -4.69 -0.19 -2.35
C ILE A 88 -6.19 -0.36 -2.05
N SER A 89 -6.85 0.70 -1.57
CA SER A 89 -8.28 0.70 -1.27
C SER A 89 -9.14 0.51 -2.52
N GLU A 90 -8.87 1.26 -3.59
CA GLU A 90 -9.53 1.11 -4.90
C GLU A 90 -9.38 -0.32 -5.41
N THR A 91 -8.15 -0.85 -5.43
CA THR A 91 -7.85 -2.22 -5.87
C THR A 91 -8.60 -3.26 -5.04
N LEU A 92 -8.70 -3.07 -3.72
CA LEU A 92 -9.43 -3.97 -2.84
C LEU A 92 -10.92 -4.00 -3.18
N ILE A 93 -11.53 -2.83 -3.40
CA ILE A 93 -12.93 -2.70 -3.81
C ILE A 93 -13.14 -3.36 -5.18
N ASP A 94 -12.22 -3.20 -6.11
CA ASP A 94 -12.26 -3.82 -7.43
C ASP A 94 -12.14 -5.35 -7.38
N LEU A 95 -11.23 -5.88 -6.57
CA LEU A 95 -11.12 -7.32 -6.34
C LEU A 95 -12.42 -7.90 -5.79
N TYR A 96 -13.04 -7.23 -4.84
CA TYR A 96 -14.31 -7.65 -4.28
C TYR A 96 -15.46 -7.55 -5.30
N SER A 97 -15.65 -6.38 -5.91
CA SER A 97 -16.83 -6.09 -6.74
C SER A 97 -16.77 -6.71 -8.14
N LYS A 98 -15.59 -6.80 -8.75
CA LYS A 98 -15.41 -7.28 -10.13
C LYS A 98 -14.95 -8.72 -10.20
N GLN A 99 -14.24 -9.22 -9.19
CA GLN A 99 -13.65 -10.58 -9.20
C GLN A 99 -14.26 -11.52 -8.14
N GLY A 100 -15.06 -11.01 -7.21
CA GLY A 100 -15.59 -11.79 -6.09
C GLY A 100 -14.50 -12.26 -5.10
N LEU A 101 -13.34 -11.60 -5.10
CA LEU A 101 -12.21 -11.92 -4.24
C LEU A 101 -12.22 -11.03 -2.98
N VAL A 102 -12.28 -11.66 -1.81
CA VAL A 102 -12.10 -10.97 -0.53
C VAL A 102 -10.61 -10.93 -0.19
N ALA A 103 -10.03 -9.75 -0.27
CA ALA A 103 -8.65 -9.49 0.16
C ALA A 103 -8.65 -8.50 1.34
N GLU A 104 -7.62 -8.54 2.16
CA GLU A 104 -7.31 -7.47 3.10
C GLU A 104 -6.38 -6.43 2.44
N PRO A 105 -6.20 -5.21 2.99
CA PRO A 105 -5.33 -4.19 2.38
C PRO A 105 -3.91 -4.68 2.09
N ALA A 106 -3.31 -5.47 2.99
CA ALA A 106 -2.01 -6.08 2.77
C ALA A 106 -2.00 -7.04 1.57
N GLY A 107 -3.08 -7.84 1.41
CA GLY A 107 -3.24 -8.76 0.29
C GLY A 107 -3.48 -8.06 -1.05
N ALA A 108 -4.16 -6.91 -1.05
CA ALA A 108 -4.41 -6.14 -2.27
C ALA A 108 -3.17 -5.36 -2.76
N ALA A 109 -2.21 -5.08 -1.90
CA ALA A 109 -1.05 -4.23 -2.21
C ALA A 109 -0.24 -4.72 -3.41
N SER A 110 -0.04 -6.04 -3.56
CA SER A 110 0.69 -6.61 -4.71
C SER A 110 -0.06 -6.44 -6.03
N VAL A 111 -1.38 -6.47 -6.01
CA VAL A 111 -2.23 -6.24 -7.19
C VAL A 111 -2.26 -4.76 -7.53
N ALA A 112 -2.40 -3.88 -6.53
CA ALA A 112 -2.35 -2.43 -6.68
C ALA A 112 -1.01 -1.96 -7.33
N ALA A 113 0.09 -2.64 -7.03
CA ALA A 113 1.39 -2.35 -7.64
C ALA A 113 1.43 -2.54 -9.16
N LEU A 114 0.50 -3.28 -9.77
CA LEU A 114 0.41 -3.41 -11.23
C LEU A 114 0.19 -2.07 -11.91
N GLU A 115 -0.58 -1.17 -11.29
CA GLU A 115 -0.79 0.17 -11.82
C GLU A 115 0.49 1.00 -11.78
N VAL A 116 1.20 0.98 -10.65
CA VAL A 116 2.47 1.70 -10.47
C VAL A 116 3.56 1.17 -11.42
N LEU A 117 3.54 -0.13 -11.68
CA LEU A 117 4.53 -0.81 -12.52
C LEU A 117 4.09 -0.98 -13.99
N ARG A 118 2.97 -0.40 -14.41
CA ARG A 118 2.32 -0.63 -15.71
C ARG A 118 3.29 -0.70 -16.88
N GLU A 119 4.16 0.30 -17.04
CA GLU A 119 5.11 0.35 -18.14
C GLU A 119 6.27 -0.65 -17.96
N TYR A 120 6.68 -0.88 -16.73
CA TYR A 120 7.78 -1.80 -16.42
C TYR A 120 7.42 -3.27 -16.68
N ILE A 121 6.17 -3.65 -16.42
CA ILE A 121 5.68 -5.04 -16.54
C ILE A 121 5.14 -5.39 -17.93
N LYS A 122 5.10 -4.44 -18.86
CA LYS A 122 4.54 -4.63 -20.18
C LYS A 122 5.24 -5.77 -20.94
N GLY A 123 4.44 -6.74 -21.39
CA GLY A 123 4.93 -7.95 -22.07
C GLY A 123 5.53 -9.03 -21.15
N LYS A 124 5.49 -8.84 -19.83
CA LYS A 124 5.96 -9.83 -18.84
C LYS A 124 4.81 -10.64 -18.26
N THR A 125 5.11 -11.86 -17.82
CA THR A 125 4.18 -12.64 -16.99
C THR A 125 4.36 -12.25 -15.53
N ILE A 126 3.28 -11.81 -14.87
CA ILE A 126 3.32 -11.32 -13.51
C ILE A 126 2.55 -12.25 -12.58
N CYS A 127 3.15 -12.54 -11.43
CA CYS A 127 2.49 -13.23 -10.32
C CYS A 127 2.39 -12.26 -9.14
N CYS A 128 1.16 -11.97 -8.71
CA CYS A 128 0.87 -11.17 -7.52
C CYS A 128 0.53 -12.11 -6.35
N VAL A 129 1.20 -11.94 -5.22
CA VAL A 129 0.90 -12.71 -4.01
C VAL A 129 -0.20 -11.98 -3.23
N ILE A 130 -1.42 -12.52 -3.23
CA ILE A 130 -2.52 -12.06 -2.36
C ILE A 130 -2.33 -12.75 -1.01
N SER A 131 -1.68 -12.08 -0.08
CA SER A 131 -1.16 -12.69 1.15
C SER A 131 -2.19 -12.87 2.27
N GLY A 132 -3.39 -12.28 2.13
CA GLY A 132 -4.43 -12.39 3.14
C GLY A 132 -5.79 -11.88 2.67
N GLY A 133 -6.84 -12.39 3.33
CA GLY A 133 -8.23 -12.06 3.05
C GLY A 133 -9.07 -11.85 4.34
N ASN A 134 -8.43 -11.71 5.49
CA ASN A 134 -9.12 -11.46 6.77
C ASN A 134 -9.46 -9.95 6.90
N ASN A 135 -10.36 -9.49 6.05
CA ASN A 135 -10.78 -8.10 6.03
C ASN A 135 -11.97 -7.87 7.00
N ASP A 136 -11.89 -6.83 7.82
CA ASP A 136 -13.01 -6.37 8.63
C ASP A 136 -14.00 -5.58 7.75
N ILE A 137 -15.19 -6.13 7.56
CA ILE A 137 -16.25 -5.52 6.76
C ILE A 137 -16.64 -4.11 7.29
N ASN A 138 -16.46 -3.86 8.58
CA ASN A 138 -16.74 -2.54 9.15
C ASN A 138 -15.77 -1.46 8.69
N ARG A 139 -14.64 -1.84 8.08
CA ARG A 139 -13.67 -0.91 7.50
C ARG A 139 -13.96 -0.55 6.04
N MET A 140 -14.97 -1.17 5.41
CA MET A 140 -15.31 -0.86 4.01
C MET A 140 -15.59 0.63 3.77
N PRO A 141 -16.32 1.37 4.65
CA PRO A 141 -16.50 2.82 4.47
C PRO A 141 -15.17 3.62 4.49
N GLU A 142 -14.19 3.22 5.32
CA GLU A 142 -12.85 3.84 5.33
C GLU A 142 -12.13 3.59 4.00
N MET A 143 -12.23 2.39 3.46
CA MET A 143 -11.61 2.00 2.20
C MET A 143 -12.23 2.77 1.03
N GLU A 144 -13.56 2.85 0.97
CA GLU A 144 -14.28 3.62 -0.05
C GLU A 144 -13.89 5.10 0.00
N GLU A 145 -13.80 5.67 1.19
CA GLU A 145 -13.40 7.07 1.36
C GLU A 145 -11.97 7.33 0.88
N ARG A 146 -11.02 6.44 1.21
CA ARG A 146 -9.63 6.54 0.75
C ARG A 146 -9.51 6.44 -0.78
N ALA A 147 -10.27 5.53 -1.39
CA ALA A 147 -10.35 5.41 -2.84
C ALA A 147 -10.89 6.69 -3.49
N LEU A 148 -12.03 7.21 -3.02
CA LEU A 148 -12.62 8.44 -3.55
C LEU A 148 -11.71 9.67 -3.42
N ILE A 149 -10.92 9.76 -2.34
CA ILE A 149 -9.92 10.83 -2.17
C ILE A 149 -8.77 10.63 -3.15
N TYR A 150 -8.29 9.41 -3.33
CA TYR A 150 -7.22 9.08 -4.27
C TYR A 150 -7.61 9.42 -5.71
N ASP A 151 -8.82 9.08 -6.11
CA ASP A 151 -9.39 9.37 -7.45
C ASP A 151 -9.70 10.85 -7.67
N GLY A 152 -9.57 11.69 -6.64
CA GLY A 152 -9.91 13.11 -6.72
C GLY A 152 -11.42 13.38 -6.84
N ILE A 153 -12.26 12.42 -6.45
CA ILE A 153 -13.74 12.55 -6.45
C ILE A 153 -14.21 13.18 -5.15
N LYS A 154 -13.53 12.91 -4.03
CA LYS A 154 -13.86 13.46 -2.71
C LYS A 154 -12.75 14.35 -2.20
N HIS A 155 -13.12 15.54 -1.74
CA HIS A 155 -12.20 16.51 -1.18
C HIS A 155 -12.66 17.00 0.19
N TYR A 156 -11.71 17.31 1.07
CA TYR A 156 -11.97 17.96 2.35
C TYR A 156 -11.33 19.33 2.37
N PHE A 157 -12.09 20.33 2.83
CA PHE A 157 -11.61 21.70 2.96
C PHE A 157 -11.76 22.17 4.40
N ILE A 158 -10.72 22.81 4.92
CA ILE A 158 -10.79 23.56 6.18
C ILE A 158 -11.00 25.03 5.82
N VAL A 159 -12.19 25.57 6.17
CA VAL A 159 -12.52 26.95 5.90
C VAL A 159 -12.54 27.73 7.20
N ASN A 160 -11.71 28.77 7.28
CA ASN A 160 -11.69 29.69 8.41
C ASN A 160 -12.58 30.90 8.14
N PHE A 161 -13.56 31.11 9.01
CA PHE A 161 -14.45 32.25 8.93
C PHE A 161 -14.04 33.35 9.92
N PRO A 162 -14.17 34.63 9.54
CA PRO A 162 -14.06 35.71 10.51
C PRO A 162 -15.17 35.57 11.55
N GLN A 163 -14.86 35.86 12.83
CA GLN A 163 -15.83 35.78 13.93
C GLN A 163 -16.81 36.96 13.87
N ARG A 164 -17.71 36.97 12.87
CA ARG A 164 -18.82 37.94 12.71
C ARG A 164 -20.10 37.22 12.36
N PRO A 165 -21.26 37.75 12.80
CA PRO A 165 -22.58 37.24 12.39
C PRO A 165 -22.71 37.21 10.86
N GLY A 166 -23.24 36.12 10.32
CA GLY A 166 -23.54 35.99 8.89
C GLY A 166 -22.39 35.47 8.01
N ALA A 167 -21.15 35.34 8.49
CA ALA A 167 -20.01 34.87 7.68
C ALA A 167 -20.23 33.51 7.03
N LEU A 168 -20.79 32.54 7.75
CA LEU A 168 -21.16 31.24 7.20
C LEU A 168 -22.27 31.33 6.15
N ARG A 169 -23.27 32.15 6.38
CA ARG A 169 -24.37 32.36 5.42
C ARG A 169 -23.86 32.95 4.10
N GLU A 170 -22.99 33.94 4.18
CA GLU A 170 -22.31 34.55 3.04
C GLU A 170 -21.54 33.51 2.23
N PHE A 171 -20.72 32.71 2.89
CA PHE A 171 -19.96 31.60 2.25
C PHE A 171 -20.90 30.59 1.55
N VAL A 172 -21.96 30.14 2.23
CA VAL A 172 -22.91 29.19 1.65
C VAL A 172 -23.59 29.77 0.42
N ASN A 173 -24.02 31.02 0.48
CA ASN A 173 -24.76 31.66 -0.63
C ASN A 173 -23.87 32.03 -1.82
N GLU A 174 -22.62 32.44 -1.58
CA GLU A 174 -21.73 32.94 -2.63
C GLU A 174 -20.84 31.89 -3.25
N ILE A 175 -20.48 30.83 -2.47
CA ILE A 175 -19.53 29.81 -2.90
C ILE A 175 -20.20 28.47 -3.17
N LEU A 176 -21.21 28.08 -2.39
CA LEU A 176 -21.88 26.78 -2.52
C LEU A 176 -23.26 26.88 -3.21
N GLY A 177 -23.85 28.09 -3.28
CA GLY A 177 -25.15 28.35 -3.89
C GLY A 177 -25.11 28.33 -5.36
#